data_80b6852b24b50e4d1df941f398b15dd3
#
_entry.id   80b6852b24b50e4d1df941f398b15dd3
#
_cell.length_a   1.000
_cell.length_b   1.000
_cell.length_c   1.000
_cell.angle_alpha   90.00
_cell.angle_beta   90.00
_cell.angle_gamma   90.00
#
_symmetry.space_group_name_H-M   'P 1'
#
loop_
_entity.id
_entity.type
_entity.pdbx_description
1 polymer ?
#
loop_
_entity_poly.entity_id
_entity_poly.type
_entity_poly.pdbx_seq_one_letter_code
_entity_poly.pdbx_strand_id
1 'polypeptide(L)'
;QVREESVPSIIQAKQVVECIRILPIGYRTVLNLYAIEGYSHKEIADMLDIEESTSRSQYTRAKQMLEDILVKKKIIQRPKDKINWLGLAAGQ
;
A
#
# COMPACT_ATOMS: atom_id res chain seq x y z
N GLN A 1 -8.41 -2.63 26.88
CA GLN A 1 -8.75 -1.22 26.71
C GLN A 1 -8.58 -0.78 25.26
N VAL A 2 -9.61 -0.18 24.72
CA VAL A 2 -9.54 0.34 23.37
C VAL A 2 -8.83 1.69 23.40
N ARG A 3 -7.78 1.81 22.65
CA ARG A 3 -7.07 3.07 22.56
C ARG A 3 -7.75 3.98 21.58
N GLU A 4 -7.64 5.26 21.84
CA GLU A 4 -8.24 6.24 20.95
C GLU A 4 -7.68 6.16 19.56
N GLU A 5 -6.38 5.86 19.45
CA GLU A 5 -5.78 5.80 18.13
C GLU A 5 -6.06 4.50 17.40
N SER A 6 -6.61 3.46 18.06
CA SER A 6 -6.91 2.20 17.35
C SER A 6 -8.04 2.38 16.35
N VAL A 7 -9.11 3.10 16.72
CA VAL A 7 -10.24 3.29 15.83
C VAL A 7 -9.85 4.15 14.62
N PRO A 8 -9.18 5.31 14.79
CA PRO A 8 -8.72 6.06 13.62
C PRO A 8 -7.79 5.25 12.73
N SER A 9 -6.92 4.42 13.34
CA SER A 9 -5.99 3.60 12.53
C SER A 9 -6.73 2.56 11.70
N ILE A 10 -7.76 1.95 12.26
CA ILE A 10 -8.57 0.97 11.52
C ILE A 10 -9.29 1.64 10.37
N ILE A 11 -9.88 2.82 10.62
CA ILE A 11 -10.58 3.56 9.58
C ILE A 11 -9.60 3.96 8.48
N GLN A 12 -8.40 4.41 8.87
CA GLN A 12 -7.40 4.81 7.90
C GLN A 12 -6.98 3.63 7.04
N ALA A 13 -6.79 2.44 7.64
CA ALA A 13 -6.43 1.26 6.89
C ALA A 13 -7.47 0.90 5.84
N LYS A 14 -8.75 0.99 6.20
CA LYS A 14 -9.84 0.73 5.26
C LYS A 14 -9.84 1.73 4.12
N GLN A 15 -9.61 3.00 4.44
CA GLN A 15 -9.55 4.05 3.43
C GLN A 15 -8.38 3.85 2.48
N VAL A 16 -7.23 3.42 3.02
CA VAL A 16 -6.06 3.14 2.18
C VAL A 16 -6.35 1.98 1.24
N VAL A 17 -6.97 0.91 1.73
CA VAL A 17 -7.32 -0.24 0.89
C VAL A 17 -8.27 0.20 -0.23
N GLU A 18 -9.25 1.04 0.08
CA GLU A 18 -10.16 1.54 -0.95
C GLU A 18 -9.43 2.35 -2.01
N CYS A 19 -8.46 3.16 -1.59
CA CYS A 19 -7.67 3.96 -2.53
C CYS A 19 -6.76 3.10 -3.38
N ILE A 20 -6.28 1.97 -2.85
CA ILE A 20 -5.46 1.04 -3.64
C ILE A 20 -6.24 0.54 -4.85
N ARG A 21 -7.54 0.39 -4.73
CA ARG A 21 -8.38 -0.08 -5.83
C ARG A 21 -8.42 0.88 -7.01
N ILE A 22 -8.07 2.14 -6.77
CA ILE A 22 -8.07 3.16 -7.82
C ILE A 22 -6.81 3.09 -8.66
N LEU A 23 -5.75 2.49 -8.13
CA LEU A 23 -4.47 2.42 -8.84
C LEU A 23 -4.57 1.59 -10.11
N PRO A 24 -3.76 1.93 -11.13
CA PRO A 24 -3.63 1.06 -12.31
C PRO A 24 -3.28 -0.36 -11.88
N ILE A 25 -3.76 -1.34 -12.65
CA ILE A 25 -3.69 -2.73 -12.22
C ILE A 25 -2.28 -3.23 -11.95
N GLY A 26 -1.30 -2.79 -12.74
CA GLY A 26 0.08 -3.21 -12.53
C GLY A 26 0.63 -2.75 -11.19
N TYR A 27 0.40 -1.49 -10.87
CA TYR A 27 0.83 -0.92 -9.59
C TYR A 27 0.07 -1.55 -8.43
N ARG A 28 -1.24 -1.69 -8.60
CA ARG A 28 -2.08 -2.26 -7.55
C ARG A 28 -1.67 -3.70 -7.23
N THR A 29 -1.38 -4.48 -8.25
CA THR A 29 -1.02 -5.88 -8.08
C THR A 29 0.28 -6.02 -7.28
N VAL A 30 1.33 -5.29 -7.67
CA VAL A 30 2.61 -5.35 -6.96
C VAL A 30 2.46 -4.82 -5.54
N LEU A 31 1.73 -3.74 -5.37
CA LEU A 31 1.51 -3.16 -4.06
C LEU A 31 0.81 -4.15 -3.13
N ASN A 32 -0.25 -4.78 -3.61
CA ASN A 32 -0.99 -5.76 -2.81
C ASN A 32 -0.13 -6.97 -2.47
N LEU A 33 0.61 -7.49 -3.44
CA LEU A 33 1.43 -8.67 -3.21
C LEU A 33 2.54 -8.39 -2.20
N TYR A 34 3.16 -7.24 -2.30
CA TYR A 34 4.28 -6.93 -1.41
C TYR A 34 3.81 -6.42 -0.04
N ALA A 35 2.99 -5.39 -0.02
CA ALA A 35 2.64 -4.70 1.23
C ALA A 35 1.57 -5.44 2.03
N ILE A 36 0.67 -6.13 1.36
CA ILE A 36 -0.47 -6.76 2.05
C ILE A 36 -0.27 -8.25 2.19
N GLU A 37 0.11 -8.93 1.10
CA GLU A 37 0.27 -10.39 1.12
C GLU A 37 1.64 -10.82 1.64
N GLY A 38 2.64 -9.93 1.62
CA GLY A 38 3.93 -10.21 2.22
C GLY A 38 4.92 -10.96 1.34
N TYR A 39 4.70 -11.02 0.03
CA TYR A 39 5.65 -11.65 -0.88
C TYR A 39 6.86 -10.77 -1.09
N SER A 40 8.02 -11.39 -1.27
CA SER A 40 9.24 -10.67 -1.62
C SER A 40 9.18 -10.21 -3.08
N HIS A 41 10.03 -9.25 -3.44
CA HIS A 41 10.09 -8.81 -4.84
C HIS A 41 10.54 -9.93 -5.76
N LYS A 42 11.40 -10.83 -5.26
CA LYS A 42 11.82 -11.97 -6.04
C LYS A 42 10.63 -12.89 -6.33
N GLU A 43 9.83 -13.16 -5.32
CA GLU A 43 8.64 -13.99 -5.49
C GLU A 43 7.63 -13.34 -6.43
N ILE A 44 7.45 -12.03 -6.29
CA ILE A 44 6.53 -11.29 -7.16
C ILE A 44 7.02 -11.33 -8.61
N ALA A 45 8.33 -11.18 -8.80
CA ALA A 45 8.90 -11.25 -10.13
C ALA A 45 8.62 -12.59 -10.79
N ASP A 46 8.76 -13.67 -10.03
CA ASP A 46 8.47 -15.01 -10.54
C ASP A 46 6.98 -15.17 -10.83
N MET A 47 6.13 -14.68 -9.95
CA MET A 47 4.68 -14.81 -10.10
C MET A 47 4.15 -14.04 -11.31
N LEU A 48 4.71 -12.87 -11.57
CA LEU A 48 4.22 -11.99 -12.62
C LEU A 48 5.06 -12.05 -13.89
N ASP A 49 6.12 -12.84 -13.89
CA ASP A 49 7.03 -12.96 -15.03
C ASP A 49 7.62 -11.60 -15.40
N ILE A 50 8.15 -10.91 -14.41
CA ILE A 50 8.85 -9.63 -14.57
C ILE A 50 10.20 -9.71 -13.86
N GLU A 51 11.04 -8.71 -14.10
CA GLU A 51 12.31 -8.61 -13.39
C GLU A 51 12.07 -8.18 -11.95
N GLU A 52 12.95 -8.61 -11.06
CA GLU A 52 12.88 -8.22 -9.67
C GLU A 52 12.99 -6.70 -9.52
N SER A 53 13.86 -6.08 -10.31
CA SER A 53 14.00 -4.61 -10.30
C SER A 53 12.70 -3.93 -10.75
N THR A 54 11.98 -4.54 -11.67
CA THR A 54 10.69 -4.02 -12.12
C THR A 54 9.68 -4.07 -10.97
N SER A 55 9.67 -5.16 -10.22
CA SER A 55 8.78 -5.27 -9.06
C SER A 55 9.06 -4.14 -8.07
N ARG A 56 10.34 -3.87 -7.78
CA ARG A 56 10.71 -2.80 -6.85
C ARG A 56 10.27 -1.42 -7.35
N SER A 57 10.51 -1.14 -8.62
CA SER A 57 10.15 0.17 -9.16
C SER A 57 8.64 0.34 -9.26
N GLN A 58 7.92 -0.71 -9.61
CA GLN A 58 6.46 -0.68 -9.62
C GLN A 58 5.93 -0.39 -8.22
N TYR A 59 6.49 -1.04 -7.23
CA TYR A 59 6.07 -0.83 -5.85
C TYR A 59 6.32 0.62 -5.40
N THR A 60 7.49 1.15 -5.71
CA THR A 60 7.83 2.52 -5.35
C THR A 60 6.87 3.52 -5.97
N ARG A 61 6.57 3.34 -7.26
CA ARG A 61 5.64 4.22 -7.96
C ARG A 61 4.22 4.06 -7.45
N ALA A 62 3.84 2.83 -7.14
CA ALA A 62 2.50 2.57 -6.58
C ALA A 62 2.32 3.30 -5.26
N LYS A 63 3.34 3.26 -4.39
CA LYS A 63 3.28 3.97 -3.11
C LYS A 63 3.15 5.47 -3.32
N GLN A 64 3.94 6.02 -4.22
CA GLN A 64 3.88 7.45 -4.50
C GLN A 64 2.51 7.86 -5.00
N MET A 65 1.97 7.11 -5.93
CA MET A 65 0.66 7.40 -6.48
C MET A 65 -0.43 7.29 -5.41
N LEU A 66 -0.32 6.27 -4.57
CA LEU A 66 -1.28 6.10 -3.48
C LEU A 66 -1.20 7.25 -2.50
N GLU A 67 0.00 7.68 -2.13
CA GLU A 67 0.18 8.80 -1.23
C GLU A 67 -0.45 10.07 -1.80
N ASP A 68 -0.28 10.30 -3.08
CA ASP A 68 -0.88 11.45 -3.75
C ASP A 68 -2.40 11.40 -3.67
N ILE A 69 -2.97 10.23 -3.89
CA ILE A 69 -4.43 10.06 -3.79
C ILE A 69 -4.90 10.34 -2.37
N LEU A 70 -4.17 9.81 -1.38
CA LEU A 70 -4.55 9.99 0.01
C LEU A 70 -4.48 11.46 0.43
N VAL A 71 -3.49 12.19 -0.06
CA VAL A 71 -3.39 13.62 0.22
C VAL A 71 -4.55 14.37 -0.42
N LYS A 72 -4.86 14.05 -1.66
CA LYS A 72 -5.98 14.70 -2.36
C LYS A 72 -7.31 14.45 -1.66
N LYS A 73 -7.49 13.27 -1.11
CA LYS A 73 -8.70 12.93 -0.39
C LYS A 73 -8.67 13.38 1.07
N LYS A 74 -7.58 14.04 1.47
CA LYS A 74 -7.41 14.56 2.83
C LYS A 74 -7.42 13.46 3.89
N ILE A 75 -7.02 12.25 3.51
CA ILE A 75 -6.88 11.14 4.43
C ILE A 75 -5.58 11.27 5.20
N ILE A 76 -4.52 11.74 4.53
CA ILE A 76 -3.27 12.11 5.19
C ILE A 76 -2.94 13.55 4.82
N GLN A 77 -2.07 14.18 5.61
CA GLN A 77 -1.79 15.60 5.46
C GLN A 77 -0.74 15.86 4.38
N ARG A 78 0.25 15.00 4.30
CA ARG A 78 1.39 15.18 3.41
C ARG A 78 1.80 13.82 2.87
N PRO A 79 2.45 13.80 1.70
CA PRO A 79 2.93 12.52 1.16
C PRO A 79 3.90 11.79 2.08
N LYS A 80 4.60 12.54 2.95
CA LYS A 80 5.58 11.94 3.86
C LYS A 80 4.98 11.50 5.19
N ASP A 81 3.71 11.78 5.43
CA ASP A 81 3.06 11.29 6.63
C ASP A 81 3.06 9.77 6.58
N LYS A 82 3.29 9.19 7.74
CA LYS A 82 3.45 7.75 7.79
C LYS A 82 2.17 7.03 7.46
N ILE A 83 2.27 6.11 6.53
CA ILE A 83 1.25 5.09 6.32
C ILE A 83 1.83 3.82 6.92
N ASN A 84 1.07 3.15 7.75
CA ASN A 84 1.54 1.95 8.42
C ASN A 84 1.42 0.77 7.47
N TRP A 85 2.43 0.61 6.61
CA TRP A 85 2.44 -0.48 5.63
C TRP A 85 2.50 -1.84 6.31
N LEU A 86 3.25 -1.93 7.42
CA LEU A 86 3.29 -3.17 8.20
C LEU A 86 1.94 -3.45 8.83
N GLY A 87 1.24 -2.41 9.26
CA GLY A 87 -0.09 -2.55 9.82
C GLY A 87 -1.09 -3.08 8.82
N LEU A 88 -0.96 -2.70 7.55
CA LEU A 88 -1.81 -3.24 6.50
C LEU A 88 -1.58 -4.73 6.34
N ALA A 89 -0.32 -5.16 6.31
CA ALA A 89 0.01 -6.58 6.19
C ALA A 89 -0.38 -7.34 7.45
N ALA A 90 -0.11 -6.76 8.61
CA ALA A 90 -0.42 -7.41 9.88
C ALA A 90 -1.92 -7.51 10.13
N GLY A 91 -2.70 -6.66 9.51
CA GLY A 91 -4.16 -6.69 9.64
C GLY A 91 -4.83 -7.83 8.89
N GLN A 92 -4.04 -8.61 8.21
CA GLN A 92 -4.58 -9.73 7.43
C GLN A 92 -5.09 -10.89 8.32
#